data_bc67adef9e08ac2e682406ea180ae092
#
_entry.id   bc67adef9e08ac2e682406ea180ae092
#
_cell.length_a   1.000
_cell.length_b   1.000
_cell.length_c   1.000
_cell.angle_alpha   90.00
_cell.angle_beta   90.00
_cell.angle_gamma   90.00
#
_symmetry.space_group_name_H-M   'P 1'
#
loop_
_entity.id
_entity.type
_entity.pdbx_description
1 polymer ?
#
loop_
_entity_poly.entity_id
_entity_poly.type
_entity_poly.pdbx_seq_one_letter_code
_entity_poly.pdbx_strand_id
1 'polypeptide(L)'
;GLGRIDKAIAQAFIIEALTFRASWLFDGECSYYAGLTNNDGQKLFPEMPSAATIKSNWQKVADESAAFLNIYGSRFKLMYTDKSGNILNSPDDAAFDPYESYRRGVRTLRNAMTNNSEMIFYRIDNSAGTMEYDRMPNDHRISDGNYKGGSLLGATQEQVDAYFMSNGTSPVTGYKADGVTPVINESSGYVEDGINKTDYTSATGQVYA
;
A
#
# COMPACT_ATOMS: atom_id res chain seq x y z
N GLY A 1 21.51 -15.74 -0.15
CA GLY A 1 21.57 -15.25 1.24
C GLY A 1 20.76 -13.98 1.40
N LEU A 2 20.33 -13.69 2.60
CA LEU A 2 19.56 -12.46 2.92
C LEU A 2 20.28 -11.22 2.40
N GLY A 3 19.54 -10.29 1.79
CA GLY A 3 20.08 -9.03 1.25
C GLY A 3 20.78 -9.15 -0.11
N ARG A 4 20.82 -10.32 -0.75
CA ARG A 4 21.34 -10.47 -2.11
C ARG A 4 20.20 -10.62 -3.10
N ILE A 5 20.29 -9.87 -4.19
CA ILE A 5 19.33 -9.96 -5.30
C ILE A 5 19.42 -11.33 -5.96
N ASP A 6 18.30 -12.02 -6.07
CA ASP A 6 18.14 -13.26 -6.80
C ASP A 6 17.13 -13.09 -7.96
N LYS A 7 16.87 -14.16 -8.71
CA LYS A 7 15.95 -14.11 -9.85
C LYS A 7 14.53 -13.71 -9.46
N ALA A 8 14.04 -14.14 -8.29
CA ALA A 8 12.70 -13.79 -7.81
C ALA A 8 12.60 -12.29 -7.52
N ILE A 9 13.62 -11.75 -6.84
CA ILE A 9 13.69 -10.31 -6.55
C ILE A 9 13.76 -9.50 -7.85
N ALA A 10 14.60 -9.92 -8.80
CA ALA A 10 14.71 -9.25 -10.10
C ALA A 10 13.37 -9.24 -10.86
N GLN A 11 12.64 -10.36 -10.85
CA GLN A 11 11.33 -10.44 -11.50
C GLN A 11 10.28 -9.59 -10.78
N ALA A 12 10.30 -9.52 -9.45
CA ALA A 12 9.43 -8.62 -8.71
C ALA A 12 9.66 -7.15 -9.08
N PHE A 13 10.91 -6.71 -9.22
CA PHE A 13 11.24 -5.37 -9.72
C PHE A 13 10.78 -5.13 -11.16
N ILE A 14 10.85 -6.13 -12.03
CA ILE A 14 10.32 -6.04 -13.40
C ILE A 14 8.81 -5.81 -13.36
N ILE A 15 8.07 -6.54 -12.52
CA ILE A 15 6.62 -6.36 -12.36
C ILE A 15 6.30 -4.97 -11.85
N GLU A 16 7.03 -4.48 -10.84
CA GLU A 16 6.87 -3.12 -10.32
C GLU A 16 7.09 -2.08 -11.42
N ALA A 17 8.19 -2.17 -12.18
CA ALA A 17 8.49 -1.27 -13.27
C ALA A 17 7.43 -1.29 -14.39
N LEU A 18 6.91 -2.48 -14.72
CA LEU A 18 5.83 -2.63 -15.69
C LEU A 18 4.52 -2.03 -15.18
N THR A 19 4.23 -2.15 -13.88
CA THR A 19 3.06 -1.53 -13.24
C THR A 19 3.14 -0.01 -13.30
N PHE A 20 4.30 0.56 -12.97
CA PHE A 20 4.54 2.00 -13.12
C PHE A 20 4.32 2.46 -14.55
N ARG A 21 4.92 1.73 -15.52
CA ARG A 21 4.77 2.05 -16.95
C ARG A 21 3.32 1.97 -17.43
N ALA A 22 2.54 1.02 -16.91
CA ALA A 22 1.13 0.83 -17.27
C ALA A 22 0.19 1.80 -16.55
N SER A 23 0.65 2.50 -15.52
CA SER A 23 -0.17 3.44 -14.77
C SER A 23 -0.48 4.69 -15.59
N TRP A 24 -1.67 5.26 -15.37
CA TRP A 24 -2.16 6.48 -16.03
C TRP A 24 -1.14 7.62 -16.05
N LEU A 25 -0.33 7.74 -15.00
CA LEU A 25 0.66 8.82 -14.87
C LEU A 25 1.81 8.69 -15.90
N PHE A 26 2.20 7.46 -16.24
CA PHE A 26 3.40 7.17 -17.02
C PHE A 26 3.15 6.51 -18.37
N ASP A 27 1.93 6.08 -18.68
CA ASP A 27 1.63 5.40 -19.93
C ASP A 27 1.37 6.36 -21.10
N GLY A 28 1.23 7.67 -20.84
CA GLY A 28 0.96 8.72 -21.81
C GLY A 28 -0.46 9.27 -21.78
N GLU A 29 -1.35 8.74 -20.94
CA GLU A 29 -2.69 9.30 -20.74
C GLU A 29 -2.64 10.63 -19.97
N CYS A 30 -1.66 10.80 -19.09
CA CYS A 30 -1.50 12.00 -18.27
C CYS A 30 -0.85 13.14 -19.05
N SER A 31 -1.55 14.26 -19.19
CA SER A 31 -1.05 15.43 -19.90
C SER A 31 0.08 16.17 -19.16
N TYR A 32 0.31 15.93 -17.88
CA TYR A 32 1.32 16.60 -17.08
C TYR A 32 2.74 16.47 -17.66
N TYR A 33 3.04 15.32 -18.25
CA TYR A 33 4.37 15.00 -18.75
C TYR A 33 4.49 15.06 -20.29
N ALA A 34 3.39 15.34 -20.98
CA ALA A 34 3.35 15.34 -22.46
C ALA A 34 4.33 16.31 -23.11
N GLY A 35 4.70 17.39 -22.42
CA GLY A 35 5.65 18.40 -22.88
C GLY A 35 7.11 18.15 -22.50
N LEU A 36 7.41 17.09 -21.74
CA LEU A 36 8.78 16.84 -21.29
C LEU A 36 9.62 16.23 -22.42
N THR A 37 10.71 16.91 -22.73
CA THR A 37 11.70 16.49 -23.71
C THR A 37 13.08 16.49 -23.08
N ASN A 38 13.99 15.67 -23.60
CA ASN A 38 15.41 15.78 -23.28
C ASN A 38 16.07 16.94 -24.08
N ASN A 39 17.37 17.12 -23.92
CA ASN A 39 18.11 18.21 -24.55
C ASN A 39 18.17 18.15 -26.09
N ASP A 40 17.95 16.99 -26.70
CA ASP A 40 17.90 16.79 -28.16
C ASP A 40 16.47 16.86 -28.71
N GLY A 41 15.48 17.19 -27.88
CA GLY A 41 14.08 17.34 -28.26
C GLY A 41 13.29 16.04 -28.29
N GLN A 42 13.88 14.91 -27.88
CA GLN A 42 13.16 13.65 -27.79
C GLN A 42 12.17 13.67 -26.62
N LYS A 43 10.91 13.29 -26.87
CA LYS A 43 9.90 13.15 -25.80
C LYS A 43 10.31 12.07 -24.80
N LEU A 44 10.20 12.40 -23.51
CA LEU A 44 10.53 11.47 -22.42
C LEU A 44 9.37 10.53 -22.10
N PHE A 45 8.15 10.96 -22.41
CA PHE A 45 6.95 10.15 -22.21
C PHE A 45 6.26 9.85 -23.54
N PRO A 46 5.62 8.67 -23.66
CA PRO A 46 4.90 8.33 -24.88
C PRO A 46 3.76 9.32 -25.13
N GLU A 47 3.31 9.39 -26.37
CA GLU A 47 2.07 10.06 -26.70
C GLU A 47 0.87 9.25 -26.19
N MET A 48 -0.29 9.92 -26.05
CA MET A 48 -1.50 9.29 -25.57
C MET A 48 -1.75 7.94 -26.28
N PRO A 49 -1.73 6.84 -25.54
CA PRO A 49 -1.83 5.52 -26.13
C PRO A 49 -3.24 5.20 -26.57
N SER A 50 -3.39 4.27 -27.52
CA SER A 50 -4.68 3.70 -27.82
C SER A 50 -5.21 2.83 -26.67
N ALA A 51 -6.52 2.66 -26.55
CA ALA A 51 -7.11 1.76 -25.57
C ALA A 51 -6.56 0.32 -25.68
N ALA A 52 -6.20 -0.12 -26.89
CA ALA A 52 -5.57 -1.41 -27.11
C ALA A 52 -4.16 -1.48 -26.50
N THR A 53 -3.39 -0.39 -26.59
CA THR A 53 -2.04 -0.29 -25.97
C THR A 53 -2.14 -0.30 -24.46
N ILE A 54 -3.07 0.46 -23.88
CA ILE A 54 -3.33 0.48 -22.44
C ILE A 54 -3.64 -0.93 -21.93
N LYS A 55 -4.61 -1.57 -22.58
CA LYS A 55 -4.98 -2.96 -22.24
C LYS A 55 -3.81 -3.92 -22.35
N SER A 56 -2.99 -3.81 -23.40
CA SER A 56 -1.81 -4.65 -23.60
C SER A 56 -0.76 -4.46 -22.52
N ASN A 57 -0.54 -3.22 -22.07
CA ASN A 57 0.39 -2.91 -20.97
C ASN A 57 -0.06 -3.57 -19.67
N TRP A 58 -1.34 -3.44 -19.31
CA TRP A 58 -1.89 -4.09 -18.12
C TRP A 58 -1.94 -5.61 -18.24
N GLN A 59 -2.20 -6.16 -19.44
CA GLN A 59 -2.13 -7.60 -19.67
C GLN A 59 -0.73 -8.13 -19.38
N LYS A 60 0.32 -7.41 -19.83
CA LYS A 60 1.69 -7.78 -19.56
C LYS A 60 2.01 -7.81 -18.07
N VAL A 61 1.51 -6.84 -17.29
CA VAL A 61 1.64 -6.84 -15.83
C VAL A 61 0.99 -8.08 -15.23
N ALA A 62 -0.22 -8.40 -15.67
CA ALA A 62 -0.95 -9.58 -15.19
C ALA A 62 -0.23 -10.90 -15.52
N ASP A 63 0.28 -11.03 -16.75
CA ASP A 63 0.98 -12.22 -17.20
C ASP A 63 2.29 -12.45 -16.42
N GLU A 64 3.09 -11.40 -16.22
CA GLU A 64 4.34 -11.49 -15.45
C GLU A 64 4.07 -11.77 -13.96
N SER A 65 3.00 -11.20 -13.40
CA SER A 65 2.57 -11.47 -12.03
C SER A 65 2.12 -12.92 -11.85
N ALA A 66 1.34 -13.45 -12.80
CA ALA A 66 0.93 -14.84 -12.81
C ALA A 66 2.13 -15.79 -12.93
N ALA A 67 3.08 -15.47 -13.82
CA ALA A 67 4.32 -16.22 -13.96
C ALA A 67 5.15 -16.24 -12.67
N PHE A 68 5.25 -15.09 -11.99
CA PHE A 68 5.92 -14.98 -10.69
C PHE A 68 5.27 -15.91 -9.65
N LEU A 69 3.95 -15.85 -9.51
CA LEU A 69 3.22 -16.69 -8.56
C LEU A 69 3.36 -18.19 -8.88
N ASN A 70 3.32 -18.56 -10.15
CA ASN A 70 3.52 -19.95 -10.58
C ASN A 70 4.91 -20.50 -10.22
N ILE A 71 5.96 -19.67 -10.36
CA ILE A 71 7.34 -20.10 -10.14
C ILE A 71 7.73 -19.99 -8.66
N TYR A 72 7.32 -18.91 -7.99
CA TYR A 72 7.81 -18.54 -6.65
C TYR A 72 6.74 -18.58 -5.56
N GLY A 73 5.47 -18.86 -5.87
CA GLY A 73 4.37 -18.87 -4.91
C GLY A 73 4.50 -19.92 -3.80
N SER A 74 5.35 -20.95 -4.00
CA SER A 74 5.71 -21.86 -2.90
C SER A 74 6.68 -21.24 -1.90
N ARG A 75 7.50 -20.27 -2.34
CA ARG A 75 8.48 -19.56 -1.52
C ARG A 75 7.89 -18.32 -0.87
N PHE A 76 7.08 -17.56 -1.61
CA PHE A 76 6.45 -16.33 -1.16
C PHE A 76 4.95 -16.53 -1.02
N LYS A 77 4.46 -16.52 0.21
CA LYS A 77 3.07 -16.80 0.54
C LYS A 77 2.52 -15.71 1.44
N LEU A 78 1.24 -15.39 1.25
CA LEU A 78 0.53 -14.57 2.22
C LEU A 78 0.52 -15.26 3.58
N MET A 79 0.65 -14.46 4.62
CA MET A 79 0.56 -14.93 6.00
C MET A 79 -0.89 -15.01 6.42
N TYR A 80 -1.34 -16.20 6.78
CA TYR A 80 -2.65 -16.42 7.37
C TYR A 80 -2.46 -16.73 8.85
N THR A 81 -3.15 -16.02 9.72
CA THR A 81 -3.04 -16.24 11.17
C THR A 81 -4.41 -16.22 11.83
N ASP A 82 -4.49 -16.83 13.00
CA ASP A 82 -5.61 -16.66 13.92
C ASP A 82 -5.45 -15.36 14.75
N LYS A 83 -6.43 -15.06 15.60
CA LYS A 83 -6.40 -13.90 16.51
C LYS A 83 -5.20 -13.91 17.47
N SER A 84 -4.69 -15.06 17.80
CA SER A 84 -3.53 -15.22 18.69
C SER A 84 -2.20 -15.11 17.91
N GLY A 85 -2.27 -15.13 16.57
CA GLY A 85 -1.14 -15.03 15.66
C GLY A 85 -0.46 -16.36 15.37
N ASN A 86 -1.13 -17.49 15.62
CA ASN A 86 -0.66 -18.77 15.14
C ASN A 86 -0.80 -18.84 13.62
N ILE A 87 0.22 -19.32 12.93
CA ILE A 87 0.23 -19.42 11.47
C ILE A 87 -0.72 -20.53 11.03
N LEU A 88 -1.59 -20.19 10.09
CA LEU A 88 -2.53 -21.10 9.43
C LEU A 88 -2.05 -21.44 8.01
N ASN A 89 -2.56 -22.53 7.45
CA ASN A 89 -2.19 -22.97 6.10
C ASN A 89 -3.06 -22.38 4.99
N SER A 90 -4.25 -21.88 5.34
CA SER A 90 -5.25 -21.41 4.38
C SER A 90 -6.09 -20.28 4.98
N PRO A 91 -6.58 -19.33 4.16
CA PRO A 91 -7.59 -18.36 4.56
C PRO A 91 -8.98 -19.00 4.76
N ASP A 92 -9.17 -20.24 4.32
CA ASP A 92 -10.43 -20.99 4.51
C ASP A 92 -10.53 -21.63 5.91
N ASP A 93 -9.46 -21.53 6.72
CA ASP A 93 -9.48 -22.01 8.10
C ASP A 93 -10.46 -21.18 8.93
N ALA A 94 -11.31 -21.86 9.71
CA ALA A 94 -12.33 -21.20 10.53
C ALA A 94 -11.76 -20.26 11.61
N ALA A 95 -10.49 -20.43 11.97
CA ALA A 95 -9.79 -19.55 12.91
C ALA A 95 -9.12 -18.34 12.23
N PHE A 96 -9.18 -18.24 10.90
CA PHE A 96 -8.54 -17.17 10.15
C PHE A 96 -9.02 -15.78 10.59
N ASP A 97 -8.08 -14.92 10.94
CA ASP A 97 -8.32 -13.51 11.24
C ASP A 97 -7.61 -12.63 10.22
N PRO A 98 -8.33 -11.98 9.28
CA PRO A 98 -7.72 -11.18 8.22
C PRO A 98 -7.00 -9.94 8.77
N TYR A 99 -7.50 -9.33 9.85
CA TYR A 99 -6.88 -8.16 10.44
C TYR A 99 -5.54 -8.51 11.11
N GLU A 100 -5.52 -9.58 11.91
CA GLU A 100 -4.29 -10.02 12.56
C GLU A 100 -3.25 -10.50 11.56
N SER A 101 -3.67 -11.18 10.49
CA SER A 101 -2.80 -11.61 9.39
C SER A 101 -2.14 -10.41 8.73
N TYR A 102 -2.91 -9.40 8.33
CA TYR A 102 -2.39 -8.16 7.75
C TYR A 102 -1.45 -7.44 8.73
N ARG A 103 -1.89 -7.27 9.97
CA ARG A 103 -1.11 -6.59 11.01
C ARG A 103 0.26 -7.25 11.22
N ARG A 104 0.32 -8.57 11.19
CA ARG A 104 1.58 -9.31 11.34
C ARG A 104 2.42 -9.27 10.08
N GLY A 105 1.83 -9.41 8.91
CA GLY A 105 2.52 -9.24 7.63
C GLY A 105 3.26 -7.92 7.57
N VAL A 106 2.60 -6.81 7.93
CA VAL A 106 3.20 -5.47 7.94
C VAL A 106 4.20 -5.27 9.09
N ARG A 107 3.88 -5.74 10.31
CA ARG A 107 4.76 -5.54 11.48
C ARG A 107 6.02 -6.38 11.46
N THR A 108 5.98 -7.56 10.88
CA THR A 108 7.17 -8.42 10.77
C THR A 108 8.17 -7.91 9.75
N LEU A 109 7.84 -6.87 8.96
CA LEU A 109 8.84 -6.09 8.23
C LEU A 109 9.96 -5.59 9.14
N ARG A 110 9.65 -5.28 10.39
CA ARG A 110 10.63 -4.81 11.37
C ARG A 110 11.54 -5.93 11.89
N ASN A 111 11.06 -7.17 11.86
CA ASN A 111 11.77 -8.36 12.33
C ASN A 111 11.96 -9.35 11.17
N ALA A 112 12.54 -8.88 10.08
CA ALA A 112 12.76 -9.63 8.84
C ALA A 112 13.50 -10.97 9.02
N MET A 113 14.07 -11.21 10.18
CA MET A 113 14.74 -12.46 10.55
C MET A 113 13.76 -13.57 10.95
N THR A 114 12.49 -13.27 11.15
CA THR A 114 11.49 -14.24 11.60
C THR A 114 10.44 -14.47 10.49
N ASN A 115 10.62 -15.53 9.74
CA ASN A 115 9.59 -16.26 8.98
C ASN A 115 8.45 -15.48 8.29
N ASN A 116 8.70 -14.24 7.83
CA ASN A 116 7.72 -13.55 7.02
C ASN A 116 7.81 -14.04 5.57
N SER A 117 6.89 -14.91 5.18
CA SER A 117 6.82 -15.50 3.84
C SER A 117 6.35 -14.51 2.76
N GLU A 118 5.83 -13.35 3.12
CA GLU A 118 5.42 -12.31 2.16
C GLU A 118 6.60 -11.48 1.66
N MET A 119 7.70 -11.46 2.40
CA MET A 119 8.83 -10.61 2.05
C MET A 119 9.65 -11.16 0.89
N ILE A 120 9.60 -10.47 -0.23
CA ILE A 120 10.39 -10.78 -1.43
C ILE A 120 11.79 -10.18 -1.30
N PHE A 121 11.88 -8.91 -0.94
CA PHE A 121 13.15 -8.20 -0.75
C PHE A 121 13.03 -7.17 0.37
N TYR A 122 14.09 -7.01 1.14
CA TYR A 122 14.16 -6.03 2.19
C TYR A 122 15.60 -5.59 2.46
N ARG A 123 15.72 -4.40 2.94
CA ARG A 123 16.99 -3.85 3.38
C ARG A 123 17.23 -4.22 4.84
N ILE A 124 18.42 -4.67 5.15
CA ILE A 124 18.77 -5.19 6.49
C ILE A 124 19.32 -4.14 7.43
N ASP A 125 19.56 -2.93 6.96
CA ASP A 125 20.01 -1.83 7.81
C ASP A 125 18.84 -1.05 8.43
N ASN A 126 19.12 -0.37 9.53
CA ASN A 126 18.09 0.34 10.31
C ASN A 126 17.94 1.81 9.85
N SER A 127 17.78 2.06 8.56
CA SER A 127 17.53 3.43 8.06
C SER A 127 16.07 3.88 8.17
N ALA A 128 15.16 3.01 8.60
CA ALA A 128 13.74 3.30 8.66
C ALA A 128 13.30 4.06 9.93
N GLY A 129 14.14 4.13 10.97
CA GLY A 129 13.75 4.71 12.26
C GLY A 129 13.32 6.17 12.18
N THR A 130 14.03 6.98 11.41
CA THR A 130 13.66 8.40 11.18
C THR A 130 12.35 8.52 10.41
N MET A 131 12.16 7.72 9.35
CA MET A 131 10.93 7.71 8.57
C MET A 131 9.71 7.25 9.39
N GLU A 132 9.90 6.30 10.31
CA GLU A 132 8.84 5.89 11.23
C GLU A 132 8.47 7.06 12.15
N TYR A 133 9.45 7.73 12.71
CA TYR A 133 9.24 8.90 13.57
C TYR A 133 8.49 10.01 12.83
N ASP A 134 8.89 10.33 11.61
CA ASP A 134 8.32 11.41 10.80
C ASP A 134 6.86 11.15 10.40
N ARG A 135 6.48 9.89 10.20
CA ARG A 135 5.10 9.48 9.85
C ARG A 135 4.17 9.38 11.04
N MET A 136 4.71 9.10 12.22
CA MET A 136 3.86 8.90 13.40
C MET A 136 3.25 10.21 13.82
N PRO A 137 1.95 10.23 14.16
CA PRO A 137 1.33 11.38 14.78
C PRO A 137 2.08 11.78 16.04
N ASN A 138 2.17 13.08 16.27
CA ASN A 138 2.76 13.59 17.50
C ASN A 138 1.81 13.23 18.67
N ASP A 139 2.25 12.33 19.51
CA ASP A 139 1.51 11.95 20.71
C ASP A 139 1.87 12.92 21.83
N HIS A 140 0.94 13.79 22.18
CA HIS A 140 1.07 14.77 23.26
C HIS A 140 1.11 14.13 24.65
N ARG A 141 0.94 12.81 24.77
CA ARG A 141 1.09 12.12 26.05
C ARG A 141 2.56 12.01 26.43
N ILE A 142 2.94 12.81 27.38
CA ILE A 142 4.27 12.83 27.98
C ILE A 142 4.22 11.90 29.20
N SER A 143 4.41 10.60 29.01
CA SER A 143 4.59 9.69 30.14
C SER A 143 6.04 9.63 30.60
N ASP A 144 6.99 9.98 29.73
CA ASP A 144 8.43 9.85 29.94
C ASP A 144 9.23 11.12 29.55
N GLY A 145 8.53 12.23 29.29
CA GLY A 145 9.15 13.49 28.86
C GLY A 145 9.55 13.55 27.38
N ASN A 146 9.28 12.50 26.61
CA ASN A 146 9.66 12.41 25.19
C ASN A 146 8.41 12.50 24.31
N TYR A 147 8.45 13.40 23.31
CA TYR A 147 7.47 13.41 22.23
C TYR A 147 7.67 12.19 21.34
N LYS A 148 6.60 11.48 21.05
CA LYS A 148 6.61 10.34 20.14
C LYS A 148 5.94 10.73 18.82
N GLY A 149 6.72 10.71 17.76
CA GLY A 149 6.28 11.04 16.41
C GLY A 149 6.53 12.50 16.02
N GLY A 150 6.85 12.71 14.75
CA GLY A 150 7.20 14.01 14.19
C GLY A 150 6.03 14.71 13.50
N SER A 151 4.98 13.98 13.13
CA SER A 151 3.82 14.50 12.35
C SER A 151 4.22 15.23 11.06
N LEU A 152 5.36 14.86 10.45
CA LEU A 152 5.88 15.53 9.25
C LEU A 152 5.29 14.97 7.95
N LEU A 153 4.82 13.73 7.99
CA LEU A 153 4.26 13.04 6.83
C LEU A 153 2.81 12.66 7.13
N GLY A 154 1.89 13.22 6.38
CA GLY A 154 0.48 12.85 6.36
C GLY A 154 0.12 12.08 5.09
N ALA A 155 -0.91 11.28 5.13
CA ALA A 155 -1.53 10.73 3.94
C ALA A 155 -2.26 11.82 3.17
N THR A 156 -2.29 11.73 1.84
CA THR A 156 -3.18 12.56 1.04
C THR A 156 -4.64 12.14 1.27
N GLN A 157 -5.58 13.05 1.08
CA GLN A 157 -7.01 12.71 1.18
C GLN A 157 -7.39 11.58 0.22
N GLU A 158 -6.88 11.59 -1.01
CA GLU A 158 -7.09 10.51 -1.99
C GLU A 158 -6.65 9.13 -1.47
N GLN A 159 -5.53 9.08 -0.74
CA GLN A 159 -5.07 7.84 -0.12
C GLN A 159 -6.00 7.37 0.99
N VAL A 160 -6.56 8.29 1.77
CA VAL A 160 -7.56 7.97 2.81
C VAL A 160 -8.84 7.46 2.17
N ASP A 161 -9.31 8.12 1.12
CA ASP A 161 -10.53 7.78 0.39
C ASP A 161 -10.47 6.41 -0.32
N ALA A 162 -9.26 5.93 -0.60
CA ALA A 162 -9.04 4.63 -1.23
C ALA A 162 -9.25 3.43 -0.29
N TYR A 163 -9.36 3.64 1.01
CA TYR A 163 -9.59 2.55 1.96
C TYR A 163 -11.08 2.20 2.06
N PHE A 164 -11.36 0.91 2.19
CA PHE A 164 -12.72 0.43 2.44
C PHE A 164 -13.10 0.59 3.90
N MET A 165 -14.38 0.81 4.14
CA MET A 165 -14.96 0.73 5.47
C MET A 165 -14.89 -0.70 6.01
N SER A 166 -15.04 -0.88 7.32
CA SER A 166 -14.96 -2.20 7.98
C SER A 166 -15.97 -3.23 7.46
N ASN A 167 -17.04 -2.78 6.83
CA ASN A 167 -18.06 -3.62 6.18
C ASN A 167 -17.74 -3.90 4.70
N GLY A 168 -16.59 -3.52 4.20
CA GLY A 168 -16.19 -3.67 2.80
C GLY A 168 -16.80 -2.66 1.83
N THR A 169 -17.53 -1.66 2.32
CA THR A 169 -18.12 -0.62 1.46
C THR A 169 -17.09 0.44 1.10
N SER A 170 -17.04 0.87 -0.16
CA SER A 170 -16.19 1.99 -0.56
C SER A 170 -16.77 3.31 -0.02
N PRO A 171 -15.99 4.15 0.67
CA PRO A 171 -16.43 5.45 1.15
C PRO A 171 -16.65 6.45 0.02
N VAL A 172 -15.92 6.32 -1.09
CA VAL A 172 -16.00 7.20 -2.27
C VAL A 172 -16.41 6.38 -3.48
N THR A 173 -17.42 6.86 -4.20
CA THR A 173 -17.96 6.20 -5.40
C THR A 173 -17.45 6.81 -6.71
N GLY A 174 -16.74 7.92 -6.63
CA GLY A 174 -16.19 8.63 -7.78
C GLY A 174 -15.84 10.07 -7.41
N TYR A 175 -15.54 10.87 -8.42
CA TYR A 175 -15.24 12.29 -8.26
C TYR A 175 -16.20 13.13 -9.11
N LYS A 176 -16.45 14.37 -8.68
CA LYS A 176 -17.25 15.34 -9.46
C LYS A 176 -16.50 15.74 -10.73
N ALA A 177 -17.17 16.54 -11.58
CA ALA A 177 -16.61 16.98 -12.86
C ALA A 177 -15.30 17.78 -12.73
N ASP A 178 -14.98 18.29 -11.54
CA ASP A 178 -13.70 18.95 -11.24
C ASP A 178 -12.53 17.95 -11.09
N GLY A 179 -12.82 16.65 -11.03
CA GLY A 179 -11.83 15.58 -10.87
C GLY A 179 -11.17 15.50 -9.49
N VAL A 180 -11.58 16.35 -8.55
CA VAL A 180 -10.94 16.49 -7.21
C VAL A 180 -11.92 16.26 -6.08
N THR A 181 -13.15 16.77 -6.19
CA THR A 181 -14.16 16.64 -5.14
C THR A 181 -14.73 15.22 -5.13
N PRO A 182 -14.59 14.45 -4.04
CA PRO A 182 -15.12 13.09 -3.99
C PRO A 182 -16.65 13.09 -3.93
N VAL A 183 -17.24 12.04 -4.47
CA VAL A 183 -18.65 11.70 -4.29
C VAL A 183 -18.75 10.69 -3.17
N ILE A 184 -19.15 11.15 -1.99
CA ILE A 184 -19.24 10.33 -0.80
C ILE A 184 -20.43 9.37 -0.90
N ASN A 185 -20.17 8.13 -0.54
CA ASN A 185 -21.19 7.11 -0.36
C ASN A 185 -21.84 7.29 1.02
N GLU A 186 -22.97 7.97 1.08
CA GLU A 186 -23.67 8.27 2.34
C GLU A 186 -24.01 6.98 3.14
N SER A 187 -24.25 5.87 2.45
CA SER A 187 -24.56 4.60 3.08
C SER A 187 -23.35 3.92 3.74
N SER A 188 -22.13 4.40 3.45
CA SER A 188 -20.91 3.84 4.03
C SER A 188 -20.70 4.24 5.50
N GLY A 189 -21.28 5.35 5.93
CA GLY A 189 -21.01 5.97 7.22
C GLY A 189 -19.68 6.73 7.29
N TYR A 190 -19.02 6.92 6.15
CA TYR A 190 -17.79 7.72 6.06
C TYR A 190 -18.09 9.20 6.26
N VAL A 191 -17.25 9.86 7.05
CA VAL A 191 -17.32 11.29 7.32
C VAL A 191 -16.02 11.93 6.86
N GLU A 192 -16.08 12.73 5.79
CA GLU A 192 -14.91 13.38 5.20
C GLU A 192 -14.30 14.47 6.09
N ASP A 193 -15.10 15.12 6.93
CA ASP A 193 -14.69 16.21 7.82
C ASP A 193 -13.63 15.82 8.85
N GLY A 194 -13.28 14.57 8.91
CA GLY A 194 -12.06 14.04 9.50
C GLY A 194 -11.92 14.13 11.00
N ILE A 195 -12.79 14.85 11.69
CA ILE A 195 -12.76 14.94 13.15
C ILE A 195 -13.87 14.06 13.70
N ASN A 196 -13.48 12.91 14.23
CA ASN A 196 -14.41 12.10 15.01
C ASN A 196 -14.81 12.90 16.26
N LYS A 197 -16.09 13.25 16.36
CA LYS A 197 -16.64 13.98 17.50
C LYS A 197 -16.97 13.07 18.69
N THR A 198 -16.71 11.79 18.54
CA THR A 198 -16.91 10.79 19.61
C THR A 198 -15.58 10.25 20.05
N ASP A 199 -15.41 10.11 21.34
CA ASP A 199 -14.22 9.50 21.91
C ASP A 199 -14.04 8.08 21.36
N TYR A 200 -12.83 7.77 20.93
CA TYR A 200 -12.47 6.42 20.52
C TYR A 200 -11.85 5.68 21.70
N THR A 201 -12.40 4.53 22.03
CA THR A 201 -11.80 3.63 23.03
C THR A 201 -11.06 2.50 22.32
N SER A 202 -9.76 2.40 22.54
CA SER A 202 -8.95 1.31 22.00
C SER A 202 -9.31 -0.04 22.63
N ALA A 203 -8.86 -1.14 22.01
CA ALA A 203 -9.01 -2.49 22.56
C ALA A 203 -8.36 -2.67 23.95
N THR A 204 -7.43 -1.77 24.33
CA THR A 204 -6.79 -1.75 25.66
C THR A 204 -7.53 -0.86 26.66
N GLY A 205 -8.70 -0.32 26.32
CA GLY A 205 -9.48 0.57 27.16
C GLY A 205 -9.00 2.04 27.23
N GLN A 206 -8.05 2.42 26.40
CA GLN A 206 -7.57 3.80 26.31
C GLN A 206 -8.56 4.65 25.53
N VAL A 207 -9.00 5.75 26.11
CA VAL A 207 -9.89 6.73 25.44
C VAL A 207 -9.04 7.81 24.77
N TYR A 208 -9.38 8.12 23.54
CA TYR A 208 -8.83 9.20 22.74
C TYR A 208 -9.95 10.18 22.39
N ALA A 209 -9.83 11.42 22.85
CA ALA A 209 -10.76 12.50 22.59
C ALA A 209 -10.37 13.29 21.33
#